data_e8544df574c280c6d077612e5c5f0451
#
_entry.id   e8544df574c280c6d077612e5c5f0451
#
_cell.length_a   1.000
_cell.length_b   1.000
_cell.length_c   1.000
_cell.angle_alpha   90.00
_cell.angle_beta   90.00
_cell.angle_gamma   90.00
#
_symmetry.space_group_name_H-M   'P 1'
#
loop_
_entity.id
_entity.type
_entity.pdbx_description
1 polymer ?
#
loop_
_entity_poly.entity_id
_entity_poly.type
_entity_poly.pdbx_seq_one_letter_code
_entity_poly.pdbx_strand_id
1 'polypeptide(L)'
;MKIDYTLYLVTDSHIVNRQELYKRVEQAILGGCTMVQLREKDISSLDFYRQALELKQITEKYRVPLIINDRVDIALAVKAAGVHIGQNDIPVSVVKDIIGRNMLLGVSVTSLNEAEQAVKDGANYLGVGAIFPTKTKKDAV
;
A
#
# COMPACT_ATOMS: atom_id res chain seq x y z
N MET A 1 -15.41 4.43 -8.44
CA MET A 1 -14.83 3.20 -9.06
C MET A 1 -14.93 2.07 -8.03
N LYS A 2 -15.42 0.90 -8.42
CA LYS A 2 -15.41 -0.28 -7.53
C LYS A 2 -13.97 -0.83 -7.50
N ILE A 3 -13.39 -0.95 -6.31
CA ILE A 3 -12.02 -1.48 -6.14
C ILE A 3 -12.07 -3.00 -6.20
N ASP A 4 -11.16 -3.59 -6.96
CA ASP A 4 -10.96 -5.03 -7.05
C ASP A 4 -9.74 -5.42 -6.20
N TYR A 5 -9.96 -6.19 -5.14
CA TYR A 5 -8.94 -6.66 -4.21
C TYR A 5 -8.45 -8.09 -4.52
N THR A 6 -8.81 -8.65 -5.69
CA THR A 6 -8.57 -10.06 -6.01
C THR A 6 -7.09 -10.44 -6.02
N LEU A 7 -6.24 -9.59 -6.59
CA LEU A 7 -4.79 -9.83 -6.63
C LEU A 7 -4.02 -8.55 -6.31
N TYR A 8 -3.53 -8.47 -5.07
CA TYR A 8 -2.85 -7.31 -4.53
C TYR A 8 -1.34 -7.53 -4.45
N LEU A 9 -0.59 -6.86 -5.32
CA LEU A 9 0.87 -6.87 -5.30
C LEU A 9 1.41 -5.88 -4.27
N VAL A 10 2.29 -6.34 -3.39
CA VAL A 10 3.09 -5.47 -2.50
C VAL A 10 4.55 -5.57 -2.94
N THR A 11 5.18 -4.43 -3.25
CA THR A 11 6.59 -4.40 -3.65
C THR A 11 7.52 -4.60 -2.45
N ASP A 12 8.70 -5.14 -2.72
CA ASP A 12 9.76 -5.29 -1.72
C ASP A 12 11.13 -5.01 -2.37
N SER A 13 11.79 -3.93 -1.94
CA SER A 13 13.09 -3.50 -2.45
C SER A 13 14.24 -4.46 -2.13
N HIS A 14 14.05 -5.39 -1.17
CA HIS A 14 15.01 -6.45 -0.89
C HIS A 14 14.95 -7.59 -1.91
N ILE A 15 13.83 -7.73 -2.63
CA ILE A 15 13.62 -8.80 -3.63
C ILE A 15 13.89 -8.28 -5.05
N VAL A 16 13.45 -7.07 -5.36
CA VAL A 16 13.53 -6.48 -6.69
C VAL A 16 14.28 -5.15 -6.60
N ASN A 17 15.37 -5.03 -7.35
CA ASN A 17 16.11 -3.79 -7.41
C ASN A 17 15.30 -2.68 -8.13
N ARG A 18 15.66 -1.41 -7.85
CA ARG A 18 14.95 -0.24 -8.35
C ARG A 18 14.84 -0.19 -9.89
N GLN A 19 15.86 -0.66 -10.60
CA GLN A 19 15.88 -0.61 -12.07
C GLN A 19 14.84 -1.57 -12.69
N GLU A 20 14.60 -2.70 -12.02
CA GLU A 20 13.65 -3.71 -12.49
C GLU A 20 12.22 -3.50 -11.95
N LEU A 21 12.05 -2.74 -10.87
CA LEU A 21 10.77 -2.58 -10.17
C LEU A 21 9.63 -2.21 -11.13
N TYR A 22 9.82 -1.20 -11.94
CA TYR A 22 8.78 -0.68 -12.84
C TYR A 22 8.34 -1.73 -13.86
N LYS A 23 9.32 -2.41 -14.45
CA LYS A 23 9.07 -3.50 -15.41
C LYS A 23 8.34 -4.67 -14.76
N ARG A 24 8.74 -5.05 -13.54
CA ARG A 24 8.11 -6.15 -12.78
C ARG A 24 6.68 -5.81 -12.39
N VAL A 25 6.42 -4.58 -11.95
CA VAL A 25 5.06 -4.13 -11.63
C VAL A 25 4.19 -4.11 -12.89
N GLU A 26 4.68 -3.59 -14.01
CA GLU A 26 3.94 -3.61 -15.28
C GLU A 26 3.63 -5.05 -15.74
N GLN A 27 4.59 -5.96 -15.65
CA GLN A 27 4.37 -7.39 -15.96
C GLN A 27 3.33 -8.03 -15.03
N ALA A 28 3.34 -7.72 -13.73
CA ALA A 28 2.34 -8.21 -12.78
C ALA A 28 0.93 -7.70 -13.12
N ILE A 29 0.81 -6.44 -13.50
CA ILE A 29 -0.47 -5.85 -13.95
C ILE A 29 -0.96 -6.55 -15.21
N LEU A 30 -0.11 -6.77 -16.20
CA LEU A 30 -0.45 -7.50 -17.42
C LEU A 30 -0.81 -8.96 -17.13
N GLY A 31 -0.26 -9.55 -16.07
CA GLY A 31 -0.61 -10.88 -15.56
C GLY A 31 -1.89 -10.94 -14.73
N GLY A 32 -2.61 -9.81 -14.55
CA GLY A 32 -3.90 -9.76 -13.86
C GLY A 32 -3.87 -9.19 -12.44
N CYS A 33 -2.78 -8.54 -12.03
CA CYS A 33 -2.72 -7.82 -10.77
C CYS A 33 -3.76 -6.67 -10.78
N THR A 34 -4.58 -6.60 -9.74
CA THR A 34 -5.71 -5.67 -9.64
C THR A 34 -5.44 -4.47 -8.73
N MET A 35 -4.38 -4.52 -7.91
CA MET A 35 -3.97 -3.46 -7.00
C MET A 35 -2.47 -3.54 -6.72
N VAL A 36 -1.79 -2.40 -6.60
CA VAL A 36 -0.34 -2.32 -6.34
C VAL A 36 -0.08 -1.49 -5.10
N GLN A 37 0.77 -1.99 -4.19
CA GLN A 37 1.29 -1.24 -3.06
C GLN A 37 2.79 -1.02 -3.23
N LEU A 38 3.23 0.24 -3.23
CA LEU A 38 4.64 0.58 -3.14
C LEU A 38 5.07 0.59 -1.67
N ARG A 39 5.95 -0.35 -1.32
CA ARG A 39 6.51 -0.47 0.02
C ARG A 39 8.03 -0.30 -0.03
N GLU A 40 8.50 0.77 0.60
CA GLU A 40 9.91 1.11 0.75
C GLU A 40 10.20 1.46 2.22
N LYS A 41 11.30 0.96 2.75
CA LYS A 41 11.66 1.17 4.16
C LYS A 41 12.97 1.97 4.33
N ASP A 42 13.93 1.78 3.44
CA ASP A 42 15.31 2.22 3.63
C ASP A 42 15.78 3.20 2.53
N ILE A 43 14.89 4.08 2.06
CA ILE A 43 15.22 5.10 1.05
C ILE A 43 14.87 6.52 1.52
N SER A 44 15.47 7.53 0.89
CA SER A 44 15.15 8.92 1.18
C SER A 44 13.70 9.26 0.80
N SER A 45 13.09 10.26 1.47
CA SER A 45 11.77 10.74 1.11
C SER A 45 11.68 11.21 -0.35
N LEU A 46 12.75 11.84 -0.85
CA LEU A 46 12.83 12.30 -2.24
C LEU A 46 12.82 11.11 -3.23
N ASP A 47 13.57 10.06 -2.93
CA ASP A 47 13.60 8.88 -3.78
C ASP A 47 12.29 8.10 -3.74
N PHE A 48 11.66 8.00 -2.56
CA PHE A 48 10.34 7.40 -2.44
C PHE A 48 9.30 8.18 -3.27
N TYR A 49 9.30 9.51 -3.14
CA TYR A 49 8.41 10.38 -3.92
C TYR A 49 8.58 10.19 -5.43
N ARG A 50 9.84 10.19 -5.93
CA ARG A 50 10.14 9.97 -7.35
C ARG A 50 9.66 8.60 -7.84
N GLN A 51 9.94 7.56 -7.07
CA GLN A 51 9.54 6.20 -7.37
C GLN A 51 8.01 6.04 -7.38
N ALA A 52 7.32 6.67 -6.44
CA ALA A 52 5.86 6.70 -6.39
C ALA A 52 5.25 7.41 -7.61
N LEU A 53 5.83 8.52 -8.08
CA LEU A 53 5.39 9.19 -9.30
C LEU A 53 5.52 8.31 -10.55
N GLU A 54 6.66 7.64 -10.72
CA GLU A 54 6.89 6.76 -11.85
C GLU A 54 5.94 5.55 -11.84
N LEU A 55 5.78 4.91 -10.69
CA LEU A 55 4.81 3.81 -10.55
C LEU A 55 3.38 4.26 -10.79
N LYS A 56 3.02 5.46 -10.35
CA LYS A 56 1.69 6.01 -10.58
C LYS A 56 1.38 6.13 -12.07
N GLN A 57 2.32 6.59 -12.89
CA GLN A 57 2.13 6.67 -14.35
C GLN A 57 1.82 5.29 -14.95
N ILE A 58 2.54 4.25 -14.49
CA ILE A 58 2.31 2.88 -14.94
C ILE A 58 0.93 2.39 -14.51
N THR A 59 0.60 2.51 -13.23
CA THR A 59 -0.67 2.01 -12.69
C THR A 59 -1.88 2.75 -13.28
N GLU A 60 -1.79 4.05 -13.52
CA GLU A 60 -2.83 4.84 -14.19
C GLU A 60 -3.08 4.41 -15.64
N LYS A 61 -2.02 4.11 -16.40
CA LYS A 61 -2.12 3.58 -17.77
C LYS A 61 -3.02 2.35 -17.86
N TYR A 62 -2.96 1.49 -16.84
CA TYR A 62 -3.75 0.26 -16.75
C TYR A 62 -4.98 0.37 -15.85
N ARG A 63 -5.26 1.54 -15.28
CA ARG A 63 -6.37 1.80 -14.35
C ARG A 63 -6.32 0.91 -13.09
N VAL A 64 -5.12 0.56 -12.64
CA VAL A 64 -4.85 -0.18 -11.40
C VAL A 64 -4.57 0.82 -10.28
N PRO A 65 -5.21 0.74 -9.11
CA PRO A 65 -4.95 1.67 -8.01
C PRO A 65 -3.55 1.46 -7.41
N LEU A 66 -2.82 2.58 -7.21
CA LEU A 66 -1.57 2.61 -6.47
C LEU A 66 -1.84 2.98 -5.01
N ILE A 67 -1.33 2.17 -4.10
CA ILE A 67 -1.34 2.39 -2.66
C ILE A 67 0.10 2.66 -2.19
N ILE A 68 0.27 3.62 -1.28
CA ILE A 68 1.56 3.93 -0.65
C ILE A 68 1.59 3.33 0.75
N ASN A 69 2.66 2.60 1.08
CA ASN A 69 2.82 2.02 2.41
C ASN A 69 3.35 3.08 3.40
N ASP A 70 2.73 3.21 4.58
CA ASP A 70 3.07 4.03 5.75
C ASP A 70 3.15 5.54 5.52
N ARG A 71 3.61 6.00 4.38
CA ARG A 71 3.93 7.39 4.08
C ARG A 71 2.71 8.16 3.57
N VAL A 72 1.89 8.67 4.50
CA VAL A 72 0.70 9.48 4.22
C VAL A 72 1.05 10.74 3.43
N ASP A 73 2.16 11.39 3.76
CA ASP A 73 2.69 12.58 3.08
C ASP A 73 3.00 12.31 1.60
N ILE A 74 3.67 11.18 1.30
CA ILE A 74 3.97 10.76 -0.07
C ILE A 74 2.68 10.41 -0.82
N ALA A 75 1.76 9.66 -0.18
CA ALA A 75 0.47 9.32 -0.79
C ALA A 75 -0.32 10.55 -1.24
N LEU A 76 -0.37 11.58 -0.39
CA LEU A 76 -1.00 12.86 -0.71
C LEU A 76 -0.25 13.61 -1.81
N ALA A 77 1.08 13.72 -1.70
CA ALA A 77 1.90 14.46 -2.66
C ALA A 77 1.80 13.91 -4.08
N VAL A 78 1.75 12.58 -4.25
CA VAL A 78 1.60 11.94 -5.57
C VAL A 78 0.14 11.72 -5.96
N LYS A 79 -0.81 12.06 -5.10
CA LYS A 79 -2.25 11.79 -5.31
C LYS A 79 -2.48 10.31 -5.62
N ALA A 80 -1.93 9.42 -4.77
CA ALA A 80 -2.15 7.99 -4.87
C ALA A 80 -3.63 7.63 -4.65
N ALA A 81 -4.04 6.42 -5.05
CA ALA A 81 -5.39 5.93 -4.79
C ALA A 81 -5.65 5.68 -3.30
N GLY A 82 -4.59 5.41 -2.53
CA GLY A 82 -4.70 5.15 -1.10
C GLY A 82 -3.37 5.09 -0.36
N VAL A 83 -3.49 4.86 0.94
CA VAL A 83 -2.39 4.58 1.85
C VAL A 83 -2.69 3.30 2.64
N HIS A 84 -1.66 2.52 2.97
CA HIS A 84 -1.77 1.35 3.83
C HIS A 84 -0.84 1.50 5.03
N ILE A 85 -1.38 1.35 6.23
CA ILE A 85 -0.66 1.54 7.49
C ILE A 85 -0.71 0.29 8.37
N GLY A 86 0.25 0.17 9.29
CA GLY A 86 0.30 -0.86 10.31
C GLY A 86 -0.08 -0.32 11.70
N GLN A 87 -0.01 -1.21 12.72
CA GLN A 87 -0.41 -0.89 14.09
C GLN A 87 0.56 0.07 14.81
N ASN A 88 1.80 0.21 14.31
CA ASN A 88 2.82 1.09 14.89
C ASN A 88 2.95 2.44 14.15
N ASP A 89 2.06 2.70 13.18
CA ASP A 89 2.02 3.96 12.43
C ASP A 89 1.10 4.98 13.11
N ILE A 90 0.83 6.09 12.41
CA ILE A 90 -0.13 7.09 12.86
C ILE A 90 -1.52 6.43 13.05
N PRO A 91 -2.26 6.74 14.13
CA PRO A 91 -3.57 6.15 14.38
C PRO A 91 -4.53 6.25 13.19
N VAL A 92 -5.29 5.18 12.95
CA VAL A 92 -6.20 5.03 11.78
C VAL A 92 -7.15 6.21 11.64
N SER A 93 -7.78 6.65 12.75
CA SER A 93 -8.71 7.80 12.76
C SER A 93 -8.02 9.09 12.31
N VAL A 94 -6.79 9.33 12.78
CA VAL A 94 -6.00 10.52 12.41
C VAL A 94 -5.64 10.49 10.93
N VAL A 95 -5.16 9.34 10.42
CA VAL A 95 -4.87 9.18 8.99
C VAL A 95 -6.13 9.39 8.17
N LYS A 96 -7.28 8.86 8.61
CA LYS A 96 -8.56 9.04 7.91
C LYS A 96 -8.98 10.50 7.80
N ASP A 97 -8.77 11.27 8.85
CA ASP A 97 -9.03 12.72 8.85
C ASP A 97 -8.12 13.46 7.86
N ILE A 98 -6.84 13.09 7.81
CA ILE A 98 -5.85 13.71 6.91
C ILE A 98 -6.15 13.42 5.44
N ILE A 99 -6.42 12.16 5.09
CA ILE A 99 -6.62 11.74 3.68
C ILE A 99 -8.04 11.97 3.17
N GLY A 100 -9.00 12.17 4.08
CA GLY A 100 -10.40 12.41 3.75
C GLY A 100 -11.12 11.17 3.18
N ARG A 101 -12.23 11.42 2.48
CA ARG A 101 -13.12 10.35 1.98
C ARG A 101 -12.72 9.79 0.63
N ASN A 102 -11.93 10.50 -0.14
CA ASN A 102 -11.64 10.16 -1.54
C ASN A 102 -10.44 9.22 -1.70
N MET A 103 -9.65 9.03 -0.65
CA MET A 103 -8.49 8.16 -0.64
C MET A 103 -8.77 6.89 0.16
N LEU A 104 -8.30 5.75 -0.34
CA LEU A 104 -8.42 4.47 0.34
C LEU A 104 -7.49 4.41 1.55
N LEU A 105 -7.98 3.83 2.63
CA LEU A 105 -7.19 3.50 3.82
C LEU A 105 -7.20 1.98 4.03
N GLY A 106 -6.03 1.36 3.87
CA GLY A 106 -5.80 -0.03 4.26
C GLY A 106 -5.11 -0.11 5.61
N VAL A 107 -5.42 -1.13 6.40
CA VAL A 107 -4.82 -1.33 7.72
C VAL A 107 -4.40 -2.79 7.91
N SER A 108 -3.14 -3.00 8.29
CA SER A 108 -2.65 -4.33 8.69
C SER A 108 -3.17 -4.69 10.08
N VAL A 109 -3.73 -5.89 10.23
CA VAL A 109 -4.27 -6.39 11.50
C VAL A 109 -3.87 -7.84 11.73
N THR A 110 -3.65 -8.21 13.00
CA THR A 110 -3.27 -9.55 13.42
C THR A 110 -4.28 -10.18 14.39
N SER A 111 -5.22 -9.38 14.89
CA SER A 111 -6.26 -9.81 15.83
C SER A 111 -7.63 -9.27 15.46
N LEU A 112 -8.68 -9.91 16.02
CA LEU A 112 -10.06 -9.46 15.84
C LEU A 112 -10.27 -8.06 16.41
N ASN A 113 -9.72 -7.76 17.59
CA ASN A 113 -9.85 -6.44 18.21
C ASN A 113 -9.24 -5.33 17.34
N GLU A 114 -8.07 -5.56 16.73
CA GLU A 114 -7.46 -4.61 15.79
C GLU A 114 -8.33 -4.42 14.55
N ALA A 115 -8.91 -5.51 14.03
CA ALA A 115 -9.79 -5.46 12.87
C ALA A 115 -11.05 -4.64 13.14
N GLU A 116 -11.74 -4.90 14.26
CA GLU A 116 -12.94 -4.16 14.68
C GLU A 116 -12.63 -2.67 14.89
N GLN A 117 -11.50 -2.36 15.56
CA GLN A 117 -11.09 -0.98 15.77
C GLN A 117 -10.75 -0.28 14.45
N ALA A 118 -10.01 -0.92 13.56
CA ALA A 118 -9.65 -0.34 12.27
C ALA A 118 -10.90 -0.01 11.42
N VAL A 119 -11.89 -0.91 11.41
CA VAL A 119 -13.18 -0.67 10.72
C VAL A 119 -13.92 0.51 11.33
N LYS A 120 -14.01 0.55 12.66
CA LYS A 120 -14.66 1.67 13.40
C LYS A 120 -13.99 3.01 13.11
N ASP A 121 -12.66 3.02 12.97
CA ASP A 121 -11.86 4.22 12.70
C ASP A 121 -11.81 4.59 11.20
N GLY A 122 -12.49 3.84 10.34
CA GLY A 122 -12.74 4.21 8.94
C GLY A 122 -11.82 3.56 7.91
N ALA A 123 -11.18 2.43 8.24
CA ALA A 123 -10.48 1.62 7.25
C ALA A 123 -11.41 1.18 6.11
N ASN A 124 -10.92 1.21 4.89
CA ASN A 124 -11.65 0.76 3.70
C ASN A 124 -11.42 -0.73 3.42
N TYR A 125 -10.27 -1.27 3.82
CA TYR A 125 -9.94 -2.68 3.76
C TYR A 125 -8.91 -3.06 4.83
N LEU A 126 -8.82 -4.34 5.13
CA LEU A 126 -7.89 -4.90 6.10
C LEU A 126 -6.89 -5.82 5.42
N GLY A 127 -5.62 -5.72 5.80
CA GLY A 127 -4.58 -6.69 5.49
C GLY A 127 -4.42 -7.64 6.68
N VAL A 128 -5.03 -8.82 6.59
CA VAL A 128 -4.99 -9.81 7.66
C VAL A 128 -3.83 -10.79 7.42
N GLY A 129 -2.95 -10.92 8.36
CA GLY A 129 -1.82 -11.85 8.26
C GLY A 129 -0.72 -11.63 9.29
N ALA A 130 0.26 -12.54 9.33
CA ALA A 130 0.49 -13.58 8.31
C ALA A 130 -0.39 -14.82 8.57
N ILE A 131 -1.03 -15.34 7.51
CA ILE A 131 -1.79 -16.61 7.60
C ILE A 131 -0.82 -17.81 7.61
N PHE A 132 0.29 -17.68 6.90
CA PHE A 132 1.38 -18.66 6.90
C PHE A 132 2.67 -17.98 7.37
N PRO A 133 3.57 -18.71 8.05
CA PRO A 133 4.87 -18.16 8.48
C PRO A 133 5.64 -17.53 7.32
N THR A 134 6.17 -16.34 7.51
CA THR A 134 6.94 -15.62 6.50
C THR A 134 8.20 -14.98 7.10
N LYS A 135 9.27 -14.88 6.30
CA LYS A 135 10.50 -14.15 6.64
C LYS A 135 10.58 -12.78 5.95
N THR A 136 9.67 -12.49 5.03
CA THR A 136 9.69 -11.27 4.22
C THR A 136 9.30 -10.02 5.02
N LYS A 137 8.38 -10.16 5.96
CA LYS A 137 7.94 -9.10 6.87
C LYS A 137 8.28 -9.52 8.30
N LYS A 138 9.29 -8.86 8.92
CA LYS A 138 9.81 -9.24 10.25
C LYS A 138 8.83 -9.01 11.40
N ASP A 139 7.85 -8.14 11.21
CA ASP A 139 6.77 -7.77 12.14
C ASP A 139 5.44 -8.49 11.85
N ALA A 140 5.42 -9.44 10.92
CA ALA A 140 4.30 -10.35 10.70
C ALA A 140 4.40 -11.51 11.71
N VAL A 141 3.55 -11.52 12.70
CA VAL A 141 3.42 -12.57 13.73
C VAL A 141 2.33 -13.54 13.29
#